data_d201eb772c5f29941468df1b24f5c61c
#
_entry.id   d201eb772c5f29941468df1b24f5c61c
#
_cell.length_a   1.000
_cell.length_b   1.000
_cell.length_c   1.000
_cell.angle_alpha   90.00
_cell.angle_beta   90.00
_cell.angle_gamma   90.00
#
_symmetry.space_group_name_H-M   'P 1'
#
loop_
_entity.id
_entity.type
_entity.pdbx_description
1 polymer ?
#
loop_
_entity_poly.entity_id
_entity_poly.type
_entity_poly.pdbx_seq_one_letter_code
_entity_poly.pdbx_strand_id
1 'polypeptide(L)'
;MSPIRGGILHLPPSHESRYSQSLERGLAILRAFTPDRPWLGIAEIAEVLEMSRPTTHRYASTLVALNYLEQGPARKYRLGMRAGDPGRSAVNSTALRKLSPHCLGDLRDRSACTASLAVLNGSDIVYVDRARSLWQSQSEVSARLGRGSRLPAGHTAMGRALLAHRSPQEQREAIDTGGDQCVARAASTATGKLLEELGRIREKEFAIADQLHVEGQICVAAPLRERSGEVIGAVDVAAPKTTFSRTRILERLAPLVVASAEEMSAHLGYTPPR
;
A
#
# COMPACT_ATOMS: atom_id res chain seq x y z
N MET A 1 -16.66 -2.03 -17.33
CA MET A 1 -15.48 -2.93 -17.37
C MET A 1 -14.42 -2.23 -18.21
N SER A 2 -13.55 -1.46 -17.56
CA SER A 2 -12.45 -0.76 -18.26
C SER A 2 -11.16 -1.57 -18.10
N PRO A 3 -10.36 -1.74 -19.17
CA PRO A 3 -9.10 -2.45 -19.10
C PRO A 3 -8.10 -1.63 -18.27
N ILE A 4 -7.53 -2.25 -17.26
CA ILE A 4 -6.39 -1.72 -16.53
C ILE A 4 -5.23 -1.72 -17.53
N ARG A 5 -4.92 -0.56 -18.12
CA ARG A 5 -3.66 -0.34 -18.84
C ARG A 5 -2.57 -0.38 -17.77
N GLY A 6 -1.88 -1.50 -17.66
CA GLY A 6 -0.64 -1.62 -16.91
C GLY A 6 0.38 -0.63 -17.50
N GLY A 7 0.59 0.49 -16.81
CA GLY A 7 1.62 1.43 -17.19
C GLY A 7 2.96 0.71 -17.23
N ILE A 8 3.53 0.57 -18.42
CA ILE A 8 4.93 0.22 -18.61
C ILE A 8 5.71 1.32 -17.89
N LEU A 9 6.50 0.95 -16.89
CA LEU A 9 7.42 1.87 -16.22
C LEU A 9 8.37 2.42 -17.32
N HIS A 10 8.11 3.63 -17.79
CA HIS A 10 9.06 4.36 -18.62
C HIS A 10 10.23 4.75 -17.71
N LEU A 11 11.31 3.99 -17.80
CA LEU A 11 12.59 4.38 -17.20
C LEU A 11 13.25 5.46 -18.07
N PRO A 12 13.98 6.42 -17.46
CA PRO A 12 14.65 7.46 -18.21
C PRO A 12 15.74 6.86 -19.15
N PRO A 13 16.00 7.48 -20.30
CA PRO A 13 16.82 6.92 -21.38
C PRO A 13 18.29 6.59 -21.05
N SER A 14 18.80 7.01 -19.90
CA SER A 14 20.17 6.72 -19.45
C SER A 14 20.42 5.26 -19.03
N HIS A 15 19.39 4.40 -18.99
CA HIS A 15 19.49 3.00 -18.56
C HIS A 15 19.30 1.96 -19.67
N GLU A 16 19.11 2.36 -20.93
CA GLU A 16 18.77 1.45 -22.04
C GLU A 16 19.80 0.33 -22.26
N SER A 17 21.09 0.59 -22.06
CA SER A 17 22.13 -0.43 -22.29
C SER A 17 22.21 -1.54 -21.23
N ARG A 18 21.55 -1.37 -20.07
CA ARG A 18 21.53 -2.33 -18.95
C ARG A 18 20.15 -2.90 -18.66
N TYR A 19 19.15 -2.54 -19.46
CA TYR A 19 17.76 -2.94 -19.23
C TYR A 19 17.44 -4.27 -19.90
N SER A 20 16.93 -5.24 -19.11
CA SER A 20 16.54 -6.55 -19.63
C SER A 20 15.05 -6.63 -19.88
N GLN A 21 14.64 -6.46 -21.13
CA GLN A 21 13.25 -6.62 -21.58
C GLN A 21 12.67 -8.02 -21.22
N SER A 22 13.52 -9.04 -21.21
CA SER A 22 13.08 -10.40 -20.85
C SER A 22 12.68 -10.50 -19.38
N LEU A 23 13.45 -9.86 -18.48
CA LEU A 23 13.14 -9.82 -17.06
C LEU A 23 11.87 -9.00 -16.80
N GLU A 24 11.73 -7.84 -17.43
CA GLU A 24 10.54 -6.99 -17.36
C GLU A 24 9.28 -7.78 -17.74
N ARG A 25 9.29 -8.45 -18.89
CA ARG A 25 8.15 -9.25 -19.38
C ARG A 25 7.81 -10.38 -18.42
N GLY A 26 8.80 -11.05 -17.86
CA GLY A 26 8.58 -12.09 -16.84
C GLY A 26 7.88 -11.56 -15.59
N LEU A 27 8.33 -10.42 -15.07
CA LEU A 27 7.72 -9.74 -13.92
C LEU A 27 6.32 -9.19 -14.27
N ALA A 28 6.12 -8.66 -15.48
CA ALA A 28 4.82 -8.19 -15.95
C ALA A 28 3.78 -9.31 -15.98
N ILE A 29 4.17 -10.52 -16.39
CA ILE A 29 3.27 -11.69 -16.35
C ILE A 29 2.82 -11.99 -14.92
N LEU A 30 3.72 -11.97 -13.93
CA LEU A 30 3.34 -12.20 -12.53
C LEU A 30 2.37 -11.12 -12.01
N ARG A 31 2.53 -9.87 -12.45
CA ARG A 31 1.68 -8.73 -12.06
C ARG A 31 0.30 -8.74 -12.72
N ALA A 32 0.09 -9.51 -13.81
CA ALA A 32 -1.19 -9.62 -14.49
C ALA A 32 -2.26 -10.36 -13.66
N PHE A 33 -1.82 -11.19 -12.70
CA PHE A 33 -2.72 -11.92 -11.80
C PHE A 33 -3.16 -11.01 -10.64
N THR A 34 -4.47 -10.95 -10.41
CA THR A 34 -5.07 -10.17 -9.32
C THR A 34 -6.03 -11.06 -8.51
N PRO A 35 -6.43 -10.66 -7.28
CA PRO A 35 -7.43 -11.38 -6.52
C PRO A 35 -8.75 -11.62 -7.28
N ASP A 36 -9.14 -10.68 -8.15
CA ASP A 36 -10.35 -10.77 -8.96
C ASP A 36 -10.13 -11.61 -10.24
N ARG A 37 -8.88 -11.81 -10.65
CA ARG A 37 -8.48 -12.64 -11.79
C ARG A 37 -7.34 -13.58 -11.41
N PRO A 38 -7.62 -14.57 -10.53
CA PRO A 38 -6.59 -15.48 -10.03
C PRO A 38 -6.15 -16.53 -11.07
N TRP A 39 -6.93 -16.74 -12.12
CA TRP A 39 -6.66 -17.68 -13.20
C TRP A 39 -6.69 -17.00 -14.56
N LEU A 40 -5.60 -17.08 -15.32
CA LEU A 40 -5.47 -16.52 -16.67
C LEU A 40 -4.93 -17.57 -17.65
N GLY A 41 -5.48 -17.58 -18.86
CA GLY A 41 -4.93 -18.33 -19.99
C GLY A 41 -3.87 -17.53 -20.75
N ILE A 42 -3.08 -18.20 -21.61
CA ILE A 42 -2.04 -17.54 -22.41
C ILE A 42 -2.61 -16.41 -23.28
N ALA A 43 -3.82 -16.59 -23.85
CA ALA A 43 -4.45 -15.56 -24.68
C ALA A 43 -4.79 -14.30 -23.87
N GLU A 44 -5.33 -14.50 -22.66
CA GLU A 44 -5.71 -13.41 -21.74
C GLU A 44 -4.46 -12.63 -21.25
N ILE A 45 -3.37 -13.34 -20.92
CA ILE A 45 -2.09 -12.70 -20.52
C ILE A 45 -1.48 -11.95 -21.70
N ALA A 46 -1.48 -12.54 -22.90
CA ALA A 46 -0.92 -11.95 -24.11
C ALA A 46 -1.65 -10.65 -24.48
N GLU A 47 -2.97 -10.63 -24.37
CA GLU A 47 -3.82 -9.44 -24.61
C GLU A 47 -3.53 -8.33 -23.60
N VAL A 48 -3.52 -8.65 -22.30
CA VAL A 48 -3.27 -7.64 -21.23
C VAL A 48 -1.89 -6.99 -21.34
N LEU A 49 -0.89 -7.78 -21.79
CA LEU A 49 0.51 -7.31 -21.86
C LEU A 49 0.95 -6.91 -23.28
N GLU A 50 0.03 -6.91 -24.26
CA GLU A 50 0.32 -6.61 -25.68
C GLU A 50 1.49 -7.45 -26.24
N MET A 51 1.54 -8.74 -25.83
CA MET A 51 2.60 -9.67 -26.22
C MET A 51 2.08 -10.72 -27.21
N SER A 52 2.97 -11.28 -28.06
CA SER A 52 2.59 -12.42 -28.88
C SER A 52 2.34 -13.68 -28.04
N ARG A 53 1.34 -14.50 -28.40
CA ARG A 53 1.03 -15.75 -27.70
C ARG A 53 2.23 -16.71 -27.56
N PRO A 54 3.06 -16.93 -28.60
CA PRO A 54 4.25 -17.75 -28.48
C PRO A 54 5.25 -17.21 -27.44
N THR A 55 5.48 -15.90 -27.42
CA THR A 55 6.35 -15.24 -26.46
C THR A 55 5.80 -15.39 -25.03
N THR A 56 4.52 -15.11 -24.84
CA THR A 56 3.85 -15.26 -23.54
C THR A 56 3.94 -16.70 -23.03
N HIS A 57 3.69 -17.69 -23.90
CA HIS A 57 3.80 -19.09 -23.54
C HIS A 57 5.21 -19.47 -23.08
N ARG A 58 6.26 -19.01 -23.79
CA ARG A 58 7.66 -19.28 -23.42
C ARG A 58 7.99 -18.72 -22.02
N TYR A 59 7.59 -17.48 -21.71
CA TYR A 59 7.80 -16.90 -20.39
C TYR A 59 6.99 -17.60 -19.32
N ALA A 60 5.70 -17.91 -19.57
CA ALA A 60 4.85 -18.63 -18.64
C ALA A 60 5.41 -20.01 -18.32
N SER A 61 5.89 -20.76 -19.33
CA SER A 61 6.54 -22.07 -19.13
C SER A 61 7.79 -21.97 -18.26
N THR A 62 8.62 -20.93 -18.47
CA THR A 62 9.78 -20.65 -17.61
C THR A 62 9.36 -20.38 -16.16
N LEU A 63 8.33 -19.55 -15.96
CA LEU A 63 7.82 -19.23 -14.64
C LEU A 63 7.20 -20.45 -13.94
N VAL A 64 6.58 -21.37 -14.69
CA VAL A 64 6.12 -22.66 -14.15
C VAL A 64 7.30 -23.53 -13.73
N ALA A 65 8.32 -23.67 -14.58
CA ALA A 65 9.54 -24.43 -14.25
C ALA A 65 10.24 -23.89 -13.00
N LEU A 66 10.16 -22.58 -12.75
CA LEU A 66 10.69 -21.90 -11.57
C LEU A 66 9.72 -21.90 -10.37
N ASN A 67 8.53 -22.49 -10.49
CA ASN A 67 7.46 -22.51 -9.48
C ASN A 67 6.90 -21.12 -9.10
N TYR A 68 7.07 -20.11 -9.94
CA TYR A 68 6.40 -18.81 -9.80
C TYR A 68 4.98 -18.81 -10.35
N LEU A 69 4.70 -19.69 -11.31
CA LEU A 69 3.36 -19.99 -11.79
C LEU A 69 3.05 -21.50 -11.60
N GLU A 70 1.77 -21.80 -11.49
CA GLU A 70 1.22 -23.14 -11.55
C GLU A 70 0.25 -23.24 -12.72
N GLN A 71 0.33 -24.32 -13.49
CA GLN A 71 -0.64 -24.61 -14.55
C GLN A 71 -1.72 -25.53 -13.99
N GLY A 72 -2.97 -25.08 -14.07
CA GLY A 72 -4.14 -25.84 -13.67
C GLY A 72 -4.96 -26.39 -14.84
N PRO A 73 -6.20 -26.78 -14.58
CA PRO A 73 -7.13 -27.28 -15.59
C PRO A 73 -7.33 -26.26 -16.74
N ALA A 74 -7.75 -26.75 -17.90
CA ALA A 74 -8.02 -25.97 -19.10
C ALA A 74 -6.83 -25.08 -19.57
N ARG A 75 -5.60 -25.49 -19.26
CA ARG A 75 -4.36 -24.74 -19.58
C ARG A 75 -4.36 -23.29 -19.04
N LYS A 76 -5.07 -23.03 -17.92
CA LYS A 76 -4.99 -21.77 -17.20
C LYS A 76 -3.84 -21.81 -16.20
N TYR A 77 -3.33 -20.62 -15.90
CA TYR A 77 -2.21 -20.40 -14.98
C TYR A 77 -2.69 -19.61 -13.77
N ARG A 78 -2.04 -19.79 -12.63
CA ARG A 78 -2.18 -18.97 -11.43
C ARG A 78 -0.81 -18.71 -10.82
N LEU A 79 -0.72 -17.76 -9.88
CA LEU A 79 0.50 -17.54 -9.10
C LEU A 79 0.82 -18.79 -8.26
N GLY A 80 2.06 -19.27 -8.38
CA GLY A 80 2.63 -20.27 -7.50
C GLY A 80 3.09 -19.64 -6.18
N MET A 81 3.25 -20.45 -5.14
CA MET A 81 3.63 -19.98 -3.80
C MET A 81 4.94 -19.19 -3.78
N ARG A 82 5.91 -19.50 -4.64
CA ARG A 82 7.18 -18.77 -4.77
C ARG A 82 7.04 -17.32 -5.23
N ALA A 83 5.96 -16.98 -5.91
CA ALA A 83 5.72 -15.59 -6.33
C ALA A 83 5.63 -14.62 -5.12
N GLY A 84 5.23 -15.11 -3.96
CA GLY A 84 5.16 -14.32 -2.72
C GLY A 84 6.46 -14.20 -1.95
N ASP A 85 7.49 -15.02 -2.22
CA ASP A 85 8.71 -15.07 -1.42
C ASP A 85 9.53 -13.76 -1.42
N PRO A 86 9.79 -13.11 -2.58
CA PRO A 86 10.49 -11.84 -2.61
C PRO A 86 9.76 -10.74 -1.81
N GLY A 87 8.45 -10.66 -1.95
CA GLY A 87 7.63 -9.69 -1.23
C GLY A 87 7.66 -9.90 0.28
N ARG A 88 7.51 -11.16 0.73
CA ARG A 88 7.64 -11.52 2.16
C ARG A 88 9.01 -11.19 2.70
N SER A 89 10.08 -11.50 1.96
CA SER A 89 11.45 -11.20 2.38
C SER A 89 11.67 -9.69 2.49
N ALA A 90 11.21 -8.91 1.52
CA ALA A 90 11.30 -7.46 1.55
C ALA A 90 10.59 -6.85 2.77
N VAL A 91 9.35 -7.27 3.04
CA VAL A 91 8.58 -6.78 4.19
C VAL A 91 9.21 -7.23 5.52
N ASN A 92 9.64 -8.51 5.62
CA ASN A 92 10.20 -9.06 6.86
C ASN A 92 11.59 -8.49 7.20
N SER A 93 12.33 -7.96 6.23
CA SER A 93 13.64 -7.36 6.46
C SER A 93 13.60 -5.99 7.13
N THR A 94 12.43 -5.35 7.21
CA THR A 94 12.29 -4.02 7.79
C THR A 94 12.38 -4.07 9.34
N ALA A 95 13.06 -3.08 9.94
CA ALA A 95 13.07 -2.91 11.40
C ALA A 95 11.64 -2.77 11.97
N LEU A 96 10.76 -2.11 11.22
CA LEU A 96 9.34 -1.93 11.53
C LEU A 96 8.62 -3.28 11.76
N ARG A 97 8.98 -4.31 10.98
CA ARG A 97 8.33 -5.62 11.10
C ARG A 97 8.63 -6.32 12.42
N LYS A 98 9.81 -6.09 13.02
CA LYS A 98 10.18 -6.69 14.30
C LYS A 98 9.38 -6.10 15.47
N LEU A 99 9.08 -4.82 15.39
CA LEU A 99 8.34 -4.09 16.43
C LEU A 99 6.83 -4.27 16.30
N SER A 100 6.33 -4.45 15.07
CA SER A 100 4.91 -4.37 14.77
C SER A 100 3.98 -5.30 15.58
N PRO A 101 4.29 -6.59 15.87
CA PRO A 101 3.33 -7.47 16.51
C PRO A 101 2.94 -7.01 17.92
N HIS A 102 3.89 -6.53 18.70
CA HIS A 102 3.66 -6.05 20.06
C HIS A 102 2.92 -4.70 20.05
N CYS A 103 3.48 -3.72 19.34
CA CYS A 103 2.94 -2.36 19.32
C CYS A 103 1.53 -2.30 18.69
N LEU A 104 1.31 -3.03 17.58
CA LEU A 104 0.00 -3.09 16.95
C LEU A 104 -1.02 -3.86 17.80
N GLY A 105 -0.57 -4.89 18.53
CA GLY A 105 -1.41 -5.62 19.48
C GLY A 105 -1.91 -4.70 20.59
N ASP A 106 -1.01 -3.95 21.22
CA ASP A 106 -1.35 -2.96 22.25
C ASP A 106 -2.28 -1.86 21.73
N LEU A 107 -1.94 -1.27 20.58
CA LEU A 107 -2.77 -0.22 19.96
C LEU A 107 -4.18 -0.74 19.61
N ARG A 108 -4.30 -1.97 19.08
CA ARG A 108 -5.59 -2.64 18.83
C ARG A 108 -6.40 -2.78 20.12
N ASP A 109 -5.78 -3.24 21.19
CA ASP A 109 -6.47 -3.54 22.44
C ASP A 109 -6.92 -2.25 23.14
N ARG A 110 -6.09 -1.20 23.15
CA ARG A 110 -6.42 0.13 23.71
C ARG A 110 -7.46 0.89 22.87
N SER A 111 -7.44 0.75 21.57
CA SER A 111 -8.39 1.43 20.66
C SER A 111 -9.68 0.62 20.46
N ALA A 112 -9.68 -0.68 20.72
CA ALA A 112 -10.68 -1.68 20.30
C ALA A 112 -10.90 -1.69 18.76
N CYS A 113 -9.96 -1.14 18.00
CA CYS A 113 -10.01 -1.01 16.53
C CYS A 113 -8.93 -1.85 15.85
N THR A 114 -9.07 -2.09 14.56
CA THR A 114 -7.99 -2.69 13.78
C THR A 114 -6.83 -1.70 13.67
N ALA A 115 -5.63 -2.12 14.09
CA ALA A 115 -4.40 -1.35 13.96
C ALA A 115 -3.55 -1.89 12.81
N SER A 116 -2.94 -1.00 12.01
CA SER A 116 -2.12 -1.40 10.88
C SER A 116 -0.85 -0.55 10.78
N LEU A 117 0.16 -1.11 10.13
CA LEU A 117 1.43 -0.49 9.85
C LEU A 117 1.70 -0.59 8.34
N ALA A 118 2.10 0.52 7.73
CA ALA A 118 2.46 0.55 6.31
C ALA A 118 3.70 1.43 6.06
N VAL A 119 4.31 1.20 4.90
CA VAL A 119 5.40 2.02 4.33
C VAL A 119 4.98 2.59 2.99
N LEU A 120 5.61 3.68 2.57
CA LEU A 120 5.41 4.25 1.24
C LEU A 120 6.28 3.51 0.21
N ASN A 121 5.70 3.19 -0.94
CA ASN A 121 6.41 2.59 -2.08
C ASN A 121 5.87 3.19 -3.38
N GLY A 122 6.55 4.20 -3.88
CA GLY A 122 6.07 5.02 -5.00
C GLY A 122 4.79 5.78 -4.62
N SER A 123 3.74 5.64 -5.43
CA SER A 123 2.42 6.24 -5.18
C SER A 123 1.52 5.46 -4.23
N ASP A 124 1.96 4.27 -3.79
CA ASP A 124 1.17 3.38 -2.93
C ASP A 124 1.75 3.26 -1.53
N ILE A 125 0.89 2.93 -0.58
CA ILE A 125 1.32 2.31 0.67
C ILE A 125 1.37 0.79 0.51
N VAL A 126 2.29 0.15 1.24
CA VAL A 126 2.37 -1.30 1.38
C VAL A 126 2.18 -1.67 2.84
N TYR A 127 1.19 -2.50 3.14
CA TYR A 127 0.95 -2.98 4.50
C TYR A 127 2.10 -3.91 4.95
N VAL A 128 2.77 -3.51 6.03
CA VAL A 128 3.84 -4.29 6.68
C VAL A 128 3.26 -5.29 7.65
N ASP A 129 2.30 -4.84 8.46
CA ASP A 129 1.60 -5.70 9.43
C ASP A 129 0.22 -5.15 9.77
N ARG A 130 -0.61 -6.02 10.41
CA ARG A 130 -1.96 -5.66 10.78
C ARG A 130 -2.46 -6.51 11.95
N ALA A 131 -2.90 -5.87 13.03
CA ALA A 131 -3.58 -6.46 14.16
C ALA A 131 -5.09 -6.19 14.05
N ARG A 132 -5.85 -7.20 13.65
CA ARG A 132 -7.31 -7.06 13.45
C ARG A 132 -8.04 -6.92 14.78
N SER A 133 -9.05 -6.05 14.81
CA SER A 133 -9.96 -5.93 15.96
C SER A 133 -10.62 -7.27 16.25
N LEU A 134 -10.75 -7.59 17.53
CA LEU A 134 -11.45 -8.77 18.03
C LEU A 134 -12.94 -8.47 18.29
N TRP A 135 -13.32 -7.20 18.27
CA TRP A 135 -14.65 -6.71 18.70
C TRP A 135 -15.47 -6.08 17.58
N GLN A 136 -14.93 -5.98 16.38
CA GLN A 136 -15.58 -5.31 15.25
C GLN A 136 -15.71 -6.24 14.06
N SER A 137 -16.92 -6.29 13.47
CA SER A 137 -17.11 -6.88 12.14
C SER A 137 -16.30 -6.09 11.11
N GLN A 138 -15.61 -6.79 10.25
CA GLN A 138 -14.86 -6.19 9.16
C GLN A 138 -15.68 -6.22 7.88
N SER A 139 -15.65 -5.12 7.12
CA SER A 139 -16.15 -5.15 5.75
C SER A 139 -15.33 -6.15 4.91
N GLU A 140 -15.92 -6.69 3.84
CA GLU A 140 -15.23 -7.60 2.94
C GLU A 140 -13.92 -7.01 2.39
N VAL A 141 -13.92 -5.72 2.04
CA VAL A 141 -12.73 -5.00 1.58
C VAL A 141 -11.66 -5.00 2.68
N SER A 142 -12.03 -4.63 3.90
CA SER A 142 -11.10 -4.62 5.04
C SER A 142 -10.58 -6.02 5.36
N ALA A 143 -11.39 -7.05 5.22
CA ALA A 143 -11.00 -8.43 5.49
C ALA A 143 -9.94 -8.96 4.49
N ARG A 144 -9.96 -8.46 3.25
CA ARG A 144 -8.99 -8.83 2.20
C ARG A 144 -7.63 -8.14 2.37
N LEU A 145 -7.56 -7.03 3.11
CA LEU A 145 -6.30 -6.33 3.35
C LEU A 145 -5.42 -7.10 4.34
N GLY A 146 -4.17 -7.27 4.00
CA GLY A 146 -3.17 -7.96 4.81
C GLY A 146 -1.75 -7.51 4.47
N ARG A 147 -0.77 -8.22 4.99
CA ARG A 147 0.65 -7.95 4.68
C ARG A 147 0.90 -8.02 3.18
N GLY A 148 1.61 -7.01 2.65
CA GLY A 148 1.91 -6.88 1.24
C GLY A 148 0.77 -6.29 0.39
N SER A 149 -0.42 -6.07 0.97
CA SER A 149 -1.50 -5.34 0.27
C SER A 149 -1.05 -3.92 -0.04
N ARG A 150 -1.48 -3.41 -1.19
CA ARG A 150 -1.14 -2.07 -1.68
C ARG A 150 -2.40 -1.24 -1.84
N LEU A 151 -2.32 0.03 -1.47
CA LEU A 151 -3.37 1.02 -1.67
C LEU A 151 -2.77 2.36 -2.10
N PRO A 152 -3.46 3.16 -2.94
CA PRO A 152 -3.00 4.48 -3.31
C PRO A 152 -2.80 5.37 -2.06
N ALA A 153 -1.62 5.97 -1.92
CA ALA A 153 -1.24 6.72 -0.72
C ALA A 153 -2.15 7.93 -0.48
N GLY A 154 -2.53 8.65 -1.52
CA GLY A 154 -3.43 9.81 -1.42
C GLY A 154 -4.83 9.48 -0.88
N HIS A 155 -5.24 8.21 -0.94
CA HIS A 155 -6.58 7.75 -0.55
C HIS A 155 -6.62 7.05 0.81
N THR A 156 -5.53 7.06 1.58
CA THR A 156 -5.46 6.44 2.89
C THR A 156 -4.91 7.40 3.95
N ALA A 157 -5.29 7.23 5.22
CA ALA A 157 -4.75 8.04 6.31
C ALA A 157 -3.23 7.83 6.44
N MET A 158 -2.76 6.57 6.42
CA MET A 158 -1.33 6.25 6.47
C MET A 158 -0.57 6.87 5.31
N GLY A 159 -1.10 6.77 4.09
CA GLY A 159 -0.45 7.35 2.91
C GLY A 159 -0.35 8.86 2.98
N ARG A 160 -1.40 9.55 3.45
CA ARG A 160 -1.35 11.00 3.67
C ARG A 160 -0.36 11.39 4.76
N ALA A 161 -0.30 10.64 5.87
CA ALA A 161 0.69 10.85 6.91
C ALA A 161 2.12 10.69 6.38
N LEU A 162 2.38 9.71 5.51
CA LEU A 162 3.68 9.49 4.86
C LEU A 162 4.01 10.59 3.84
N LEU A 163 3.07 10.92 2.95
CA LEU A 163 3.25 11.94 1.92
C LEU A 163 3.48 13.33 2.51
N ALA A 164 2.87 13.66 3.65
CA ALA A 164 3.05 14.94 4.32
C ALA A 164 4.52 15.27 4.63
N HIS A 165 5.38 14.26 4.76
CA HIS A 165 6.81 14.40 5.06
C HIS A 165 7.72 14.15 3.86
N ARG A 166 7.17 14.07 2.64
CA ARG A 166 7.95 14.00 1.39
C ARG A 166 8.14 15.39 0.79
N SER A 167 9.08 15.49 -0.15
CA SER A 167 9.29 16.71 -0.92
C SER A 167 8.05 17.07 -1.76
N PRO A 168 7.84 18.35 -2.11
CA PRO A 168 6.70 18.74 -2.95
C PRO A 168 6.67 18.04 -4.32
N GLN A 169 7.82 17.65 -4.84
CA GLN A 169 7.92 16.90 -6.09
C GLN A 169 7.39 15.47 -5.91
N GLU A 170 7.88 14.74 -4.90
CA GLU A 170 7.42 13.38 -4.58
C GLU A 170 5.93 13.33 -4.26
N GLN A 171 5.41 14.35 -3.56
CA GLN A 171 3.98 14.47 -3.28
C GLN A 171 3.15 14.54 -4.57
N ARG A 172 3.55 15.39 -5.52
CA ARG A 172 2.87 15.52 -6.82
C ARG A 172 2.94 14.23 -7.62
N GLU A 173 4.13 13.64 -7.75
CA GLU A 173 4.33 12.39 -8.48
C GLU A 173 3.47 11.25 -7.91
N ALA A 174 3.38 11.14 -6.58
CA ALA A 174 2.56 10.12 -5.93
C ALA A 174 1.05 10.35 -6.13
N ILE A 175 0.61 11.61 -6.13
CA ILE A 175 -0.80 11.96 -6.34
C ILE A 175 -1.21 11.72 -7.81
N ASP A 176 -0.37 12.15 -8.75
CA ASP A 176 -0.65 12.07 -10.18
C ASP A 176 -0.64 10.61 -10.69
N THR A 177 0.24 9.76 -10.12
CA THR A 177 0.34 8.34 -10.49
C THR A 177 -0.65 7.44 -9.77
N GLY A 178 -1.09 7.82 -8.57
CA GLY A 178 -1.99 7.00 -7.72
C GLY A 178 -3.48 7.21 -7.98
N GLY A 179 -3.87 8.11 -8.89
CA GLY A 179 -5.26 8.40 -9.21
C GLY A 179 -5.84 7.45 -10.26
N ASP A 180 -7.08 6.98 -10.04
CA ASP A 180 -7.89 6.34 -11.07
C ASP A 180 -8.07 7.34 -12.23
N GLN A 181 -7.64 6.99 -13.44
CA GLN A 181 -7.69 7.87 -14.63
C GLN A 181 -9.11 8.37 -15.00
N CYS A 182 -10.16 7.82 -14.36
CA CYS A 182 -11.53 8.31 -14.48
C CYS A 182 -11.79 9.69 -13.83
N VAL A 183 -10.92 10.18 -12.95
CA VAL A 183 -11.10 11.42 -12.18
C VAL A 183 -10.27 12.59 -12.72
N ALA A 184 -9.55 12.40 -13.81
CA ALA A 184 -8.60 13.38 -14.36
C ALA A 184 -9.16 14.77 -14.69
N ARG A 185 -10.46 14.96 -14.74
CA ARG A 185 -11.10 16.25 -15.06
C ARG A 185 -11.45 17.12 -13.84
N ALA A 186 -11.46 16.54 -12.64
CA ALA A 186 -11.57 17.26 -11.36
C ALA A 186 -10.20 17.40 -10.66
N ALA A 187 -9.13 16.91 -11.30
CA ALA A 187 -7.84 16.61 -10.68
C ALA A 187 -7.10 17.85 -10.14
N SER A 188 -7.08 18.97 -10.85
CA SER A 188 -6.23 20.10 -10.41
C SER A 188 -6.70 20.73 -9.09
N THR A 189 -8.02 20.87 -8.90
CA THR A 189 -8.59 21.40 -7.65
C THR A 189 -8.50 20.38 -6.51
N ALA A 190 -8.63 19.09 -6.81
CA ALA A 190 -8.51 18.01 -5.83
C ALA A 190 -7.05 17.84 -5.38
N THR A 191 -6.10 17.90 -6.31
CA THR A 191 -4.65 17.84 -6.02
C THR A 191 -4.23 19.03 -5.16
N GLY A 192 -4.66 20.25 -5.48
CA GLY A 192 -4.35 21.44 -4.69
C GLY A 192 -4.86 21.34 -3.24
N LYS A 193 -6.12 20.90 -3.06
CA LYS A 193 -6.70 20.67 -1.72
C LYS A 193 -5.94 19.60 -0.93
N LEU A 194 -5.52 18.51 -1.60
CA LEU A 194 -4.76 17.48 -0.93
C LEU A 194 -3.38 17.98 -0.51
N LEU A 195 -2.67 18.74 -1.35
CA LEU A 195 -1.38 19.36 -0.96
C LEU A 195 -1.51 20.30 0.24
N GLU A 196 -2.56 21.12 0.30
CA GLU A 196 -2.85 21.95 1.48
C GLU A 196 -3.14 21.09 2.73
N GLU A 197 -3.86 19.98 2.55
CA GLU A 197 -4.12 19.04 3.65
C GLU A 197 -2.84 18.38 4.14
N LEU A 198 -1.91 17.99 3.24
CA LEU A 198 -0.61 17.44 3.61
C LEU A 198 0.21 18.43 4.45
N GLY A 199 0.15 19.72 4.14
CA GLY A 199 0.77 20.77 4.99
C GLY A 199 0.22 20.75 6.42
N ARG A 200 -1.11 20.71 6.57
CA ARG A 200 -1.76 20.65 7.90
C ARG A 200 -1.47 19.34 8.64
N ILE A 201 -1.34 18.22 7.91
CA ILE A 201 -0.97 16.93 8.50
C ILE A 201 0.45 16.97 9.04
N ARG A 202 1.39 17.59 8.31
CA ARG A 202 2.78 17.79 8.78
C ARG A 202 2.85 18.57 10.08
N GLU A 203 2.02 19.60 10.24
CA GLU A 203 1.97 20.40 11.47
C GLU A 203 1.35 19.65 12.66
N LYS A 204 0.33 18.83 12.40
CA LYS A 204 -0.44 18.12 13.43
C LYS A 204 0.13 16.75 13.78
N GLU A 205 1.05 16.22 12.97
CA GLU A 205 1.65 14.88 13.09
C GLU A 205 0.62 13.74 13.02
N PHE A 206 -0.59 13.97 12.49
CA PHE A 206 -1.56 12.93 12.20
C PHE A 206 -2.47 13.27 11.01
N ALA A 207 -2.96 12.24 10.34
CA ALA A 207 -3.90 12.31 9.23
C ALA A 207 -5.22 11.60 9.58
N ILE A 208 -6.32 12.10 9.05
CA ILE A 208 -7.63 11.43 9.12
C ILE A 208 -8.15 11.18 7.71
N ALA A 209 -8.60 9.96 7.45
CA ALA A 209 -9.30 9.57 6.24
C ALA A 209 -10.73 9.09 6.57
N ASP A 210 -11.72 9.84 6.13
CA ASP A 210 -13.15 9.52 6.36
C ASP A 210 -13.73 8.90 5.10
N GLN A 211 -13.93 7.57 5.13
CA GLN A 211 -14.53 6.76 4.04
C GLN A 211 -13.81 6.89 2.68
N LEU A 212 -12.52 7.20 2.68
CA LEU A 212 -11.78 7.41 1.43
C LEU A 212 -11.52 6.13 0.65
N HIS A 213 -11.27 5.02 1.35
CA HIS A 213 -10.98 3.73 0.72
C HIS A 213 -12.00 2.66 1.09
N VAL A 214 -12.49 2.65 2.32
CA VAL A 214 -13.48 1.70 2.81
C VAL A 214 -14.69 2.47 3.31
N GLU A 215 -15.85 2.25 2.68
CA GLU A 215 -17.12 2.84 3.10
C GLU A 215 -17.45 2.44 4.54
N GLY A 216 -18.00 3.36 5.32
CA GLY A 216 -18.34 3.14 6.71
C GLY A 216 -17.15 3.08 7.68
N GLN A 217 -15.92 3.35 7.21
CA GLN A 217 -14.73 3.43 8.07
C GLN A 217 -14.15 4.84 8.10
N ILE A 218 -13.65 5.22 9.28
CA ILE A 218 -12.83 6.40 9.48
C ILE A 218 -11.49 5.96 10.08
N CYS A 219 -10.39 6.38 9.45
CA CYS A 219 -9.04 6.01 9.84
C CYS A 219 -8.29 7.22 10.36
N VAL A 220 -7.49 7.05 11.40
CA VAL A 220 -6.51 8.04 11.87
C VAL A 220 -5.13 7.40 11.89
N ALA A 221 -4.13 8.10 11.35
CA ALA A 221 -2.77 7.61 11.20
C ALA A 221 -1.75 8.65 11.65
N ALA A 222 -0.61 8.17 12.18
CA ALA A 222 0.54 8.99 12.54
C ALA A 222 1.83 8.43 11.92
N PRO A 223 2.82 9.30 11.58
CA PRO A 223 4.08 8.92 10.98
C PRO A 223 5.01 8.27 12.00
N LEU A 224 5.85 7.36 11.53
CA LEU A 224 6.92 6.72 12.28
C LEU A 224 8.27 7.21 11.79
N ARG A 225 9.13 7.63 12.73
CA ARG A 225 10.46 8.17 12.46
C ARG A 225 11.55 7.20 12.88
N GLU A 226 12.59 7.14 12.11
CA GLU A 226 13.84 6.47 12.52
C GLU A 226 14.81 7.45 13.20
N ARG A 227 15.97 6.95 13.65
CA ARG A 227 17.00 7.72 14.34
C ARG A 227 17.39 9.03 13.62
N SER A 228 17.39 9.06 12.31
CA SER A 228 17.71 10.24 11.51
C SER A 228 16.64 11.33 11.58
N GLY A 229 15.43 11.01 12.08
CA GLY A 229 14.22 11.82 12.02
C GLY A 229 13.43 11.64 10.72
N GLU A 230 13.94 10.84 9.78
CA GLU A 230 13.21 10.51 8.55
C GLU A 230 11.94 9.70 8.84
N VAL A 231 10.84 10.02 8.14
CA VAL A 231 9.59 9.27 8.23
C VAL A 231 9.69 8.05 7.32
N ILE A 232 9.74 6.86 7.94
CA ILE A 232 9.94 5.57 7.25
C ILE A 232 8.69 4.71 7.21
N GLY A 233 7.66 5.03 7.98
CA GLY A 233 6.40 4.28 8.05
C GLY A 233 5.29 5.12 8.64
N ALA A 234 4.08 4.54 8.70
CA ALA A 234 2.95 5.10 9.43
C ALA A 234 2.14 3.98 10.09
N VAL A 235 1.59 4.29 11.28
CA VAL A 235 0.66 3.42 12.00
C VAL A 235 -0.73 4.04 11.97
N ASP A 236 -1.77 3.21 11.85
CA ASP A 236 -3.15 3.67 11.89
C ASP A 236 -4.05 2.82 12.78
N VAL A 237 -5.22 3.38 13.08
CA VAL A 237 -6.40 2.63 13.50
C VAL A 237 -7.54 2.90 12.54
N ALA A 238 -8.26 1.84 12.18
CA ALA A 238 -9.47 1.88 11.35
C ALA A 238 -10.68 1.62 12.24
N ALA A 239 -11.53 2.64 12.42
CA ALA A 239 -12.71 2.62 13.28
C ALA A 239 -14.00 2.64 12.45
N PRO A 240 -15.07 1.90 12.87
CA PRO A 240 -16.38 2.01 12.24
C PRO A 240 -16.99 3.40 12.47
N LYS A 241 -17.45 4.03 11.43
CA LYS A 241 -18.11 5.33 11.49
C LYS A 241 -19.42 5.31 12.27
N THR A 242 -20.05 4.15 12.37
CA THR A 242 -21.24 3.92 13.20
C THR A 242 -20.97 4.08 14.69
N THR A 243 -19.73 3.80 15.14
CA THR A 243 -19.33 3.87 16.54
C THR A 243 -18.53 5.14 16.87
N PHE A 244 -17.77 5.65 15.88
CA PHE A 244 -16.86 6.77 16.07
C PHE A 244 -17.20 7.92 15.12
N SER A 245 -17.70 9.03 15.68
CA SER A 245 -17.80 10.31 14.98
C SER A 245 -16.41 10.93 14.79
N ARG A 246 -16.29 11.91 13.88
CA ARG A 246 -15.04 12.65 13.67
C ARG A 246 -14.52 13.31 14.97
N THR A 247 -15.42 13.85 15.78
CA THR A 247 -15.06 14.43 17.10
C THR A 247 -14.46 13.37 18.02
N ARG A 248 -15.10 12.23 18.12
CA ARG A 248 -14.62 11.12 18.97
C ARG A 248 -13.27 10.55 18.49
N ILE A 249 -13.01 10.57 17.18
CA ILE A 249 -11.70 10.23 16.62
C ILE A 249 -10.65 11.20 17.11
N LEU A 250 -10.90 12.50 17.03
CA LEU A 250 -9.97 13.55 17.45
C LEU A 250 -9.67 13.51 18.95
N GLU A 251 -10.69 13.28 19.77
CA GLU A 251 -10.56 13.30 21.22
C GLU A 251 -9.94 12.02 21.80
N ARG A 252 -10.20 10.87 21.21
CA ARG A 252 -9.81 9.59 21.79
C ARG A 252 -8.78 8.81 20.99
N LEU A 253 -8.95 8.71 19.66
CA LEU A 253 -8.10 7.85 18.87
C LEU A 253 -6.85 8.58 18.33
N ALA A 254 -6.95 9.83 17.95
CA ALA A 254 -5.80 10.57 17.43
C ALA A 254 -4.67 10.69 18.48
N PRO A 255 -4.91 11.09 19.74
CA PRO A 255 -3.87 11.09 20.76
C PRO A 255 -3.26 9.71 21.01
N LEU A 256 -4.10 8.66 20.98
CA LEU A 256 -3.65 7.28 21.16
C LEU A 256 -2.72 6.80 20.04
N VAL A 257 -3.09 7.11 18.79
CA VAL A 257 -2.29 6.74 17.61
C VAL A 257 -0.97 7.51 17.57
N VAL A 258 -1.00 8.81 17.89
CA VAL A 258 0.21 9.64 17.98
C VAL A 258 1.15 9.12 19.06
N ALA A 259 0.66 8.87 20.27
CA ALA A 259 1.47 8.31 21.35
C ALA A 259 2.08 6.95 20.99
N SER A 260 1.31 6.08 20.33
CA SER A 260 1.81 4.78 19.85
C SER A 260 2.88 4.95 18.76
N ALA A 261 2.72 5.94 17.88
CA ALA A 261 3.71 6.26 16.84
C ALA A 261 5.01 6.80 17.45
N GLU A 262 4.92 7.65 18.47
CA GLU A 262 6.08 8.17 19.22
C GLU A 262 6.83 7.04 19.92
N GLU A 263 6.11 6.14 20.61
CA GLU A 263 6.69 4.97 21.26
C GLU A 263 7.42 4.06 20.25
N MET A 264 6.77 3.75 19.12
CA MET A 264 7.39 2.97 18.04
C MET A 264 8.63 3.68 17.47
N SER A 265 8.58 5.00 17.29
CA SER A 265 9.71 5.81 16.79
C SER A 265 10.87 5.81 17.79
N ALA A 266 10.59 5.88 19.09
CA ALA A 266 11.62 5.77 20.14
C ALA A 266 12.33 4.40 20.09
N HIS A 267 11.59 3.30 19.88
CA HIS A 267 12.16 1.97 19.66
C HIS A 267 13.02 1.89 18.37
N LEU A 268 12.76 2.73 17.38
CA LEU A 268 13.57 2.89 16.16
C LEU A 268 14.78 3.82 16.36
N GLY A 269 14.95 4.34 17.58
CA GLY A 269 16.08 5.20 17.97
C GLY A 269 15.84 6.69 17.71
N TYR A 270 14.61 7.10 17.39
CA TYR A 270 14.27 8.50 17.25
C TYR A 270 14.18 9.17 18.61
N THR A 271 14.77 10.35 18.71
CA THR A 271 14.63 11.26 19.85
C THR A 271 14.16 12.60 19.32
N PRO A 272 13.01 13.12 19.74
CA PRO A 272 12.54 14.42 19.27
C PRO A 272 13.55 15.51 19.64
N PRO A 273 13.76 16.53 18.78
CA PRO A 273 14.58 17.67 19.11
C PRO A 273 13.98 18.39 20.34
N ARG A 274 14.87 18.83 21.23
CA ARG A 274 14.49 19.58 22.46
C ARG A 274 14.03 20.98 22.13
#